data_7e364879add6e7eb669e3282047d341d
#
_entry.id   7e364879add6e7eb669e3282047d341d
#
_cell.length_a   1.000
_cell.length_b   1.000
_cell.length_c   1.000
_cell.angle_alpha   90.00
_cell.angle_beta   90.00
_cell.angle_gamma   90.00
#
_symmetry.space_group_name_H-M   'P 1'
#
loop_
_entity.id
_entity.type
_entity.pdbx_description
1 polymer ?
#
loop_
_entity_poly.entity_id
_entity_poly.type
_entity_poly.pdbx_seq_one_letter_code
_entity_poly.pdbx_strand_id
1 'polypeptide(L)'
;MFTPIHQALGIEPGELSIELIERAVEEGVQETASLDWKSEFYNFRKPGWDDEAAKDIAAMANSGGGWIVFGIVEEKETSAASQFKPIHWNSDEQQRILRTA
;
A
#
# COMPACT_ATOMS: atom_id res chain seq x y z
N MET A 1 8.11 -11.47 -10.05
CA MET A 1 7.12 -10.40 -9.91
C MET A 1 7.77 -9.05 -10.14
N PHE A 2 7.15 -8.21 -10.91
CA PHE A 2 7.63 -6.84 -11.13
C PHE A 2 6.57 -5.85 -10.62
N THR A 3 6.89 -5.11 -9.57
CA THR A 3 5.97 -4.17 -8.93
C THR A 3 6.42 -2.73 -9.16
N PRO A 4 5.57 -1.73 -8.88
CA PRO A 4 6.00 -0.33 -8.91
C PRO A 4 7.19 -0.04 -8.00
N ILE A 5 7.36 -0.82 -6.92
CA ILE A 5 8.51 -0.67 -6.03
C ILE A 5 9.80 -1.10 -6.75
N HIS A 6 9.78 -2.24 -7.44
CA HIS A 6 10.93 -2.68 -8.25
C HIS A 6 11.28 -1.62 -9.31
N GLN A 7 10.25 -1.10 -9.97
CA GLN A 7 10.43 -0.07 -11.01
C GLN A 7 11.05 1.19 -10.42
N ALA A 8 10.53 1.67 -9.30
CA ALA A 8 11.02 2.88 -8.65
C ALA A 8 12.46 2.75 -8.16
N LEU A 9 12.83 1.57 -7.69
CA LEU A 9 14.19 1.28 -7.21
C LEU A 9 15.16 0.97 -8.36
N GLY A 10 14.66 0.80 -9.58
CA GLY A 10 15.48 0.47 -10.73
C GLY A 10 16.12 -0.91 -10.66
N ILE A 11 15.44 -1.86 -10.04
CA ILE A 11 15.94 -3.23 -9.87
C ILE A 11 15.14 -4.21 -10.70
N GLU A 12 15.70 -5.41 -10.89
CA GLU A 12 15.05 -6.47 -11.64
C GLU A 12 13.84 -7.04 -10.91
N PRO A 13 12.89 -7.67 -11.65
CA PRO A 13 11.77 -8.36 -11.03
C PRO A 13 12.24 -9.40 -10.00
N GLY A 14 11.45 -9.55 -8.95
CA GLY A 14 11.74 -10.50 -7.88
C GLY A 14 10.61 -10.51 -6.87
N GLU A 15 10.80 -11.21 -5.76
CA GLU A 15 9.81 -11.28 -4.70
C GLU A 15 9.74 -9.97 -3.92
N LEU A 16 8.56 -9.67 -3.40
CA LEU A 16 8.40 -8.62 -2.41
C LEU A 16 8.86 -9.15 -1.06
N SER A 17 9.78 -8.45 -0.42
CA SER A 17 10.34 -8.83 0.87
C SER A 17 10.33 -7.62 1.81
N ILE A 18 10.53 -7.88 3.10
CA ILE A 18 10.67 -6.81 4.09
C ILE A 18 11.86 -5.92 3.74
N GLU A 19 12.96 -6.53 3.31
CA GLU A 19 14.17 -5.79 2.90
C GLU A 19 13.89 -4.85 1.74
N LEU A 20 13.07 -5.27 0.78
CA LEU A 20 12.69 -4.44 -0.35
C LEU A 20 11.84 -3.23 0.11
N ILE A 21 10.90 -3.47 1.02
CA ILE A 21 10.07 -2.40 1.59
C ILE A 21 10.93 -1.42 2.39
N GLU A 22 11.85 -1.92 3.20
CA GLU A 22 12.78 -1.07 3.95
C GLU A 22 13.62 -0.21 3.03
N ARG A 23 14.06 -0.77 1.92
CA ARG A 23 14.82 -0.02 0.91
C ARG A 23 13.96 1.07 0.26
N ALA A 24 12.69 0.77 -0.02
CA ALA A 24 11.75 1.77 -0.55
C ALA A 24 11.59 2.96 0.41
N VAL A 25 11.53 2.68 1.72
CA VAL A 25 11.47 3.72 2.74
C VAL A 25 12.77 4.53 2.78
N GLU A 26 13.92 3.87 2.76
CA GLU A 26 15.22 4.55 2.79
C GLU A 26 15.41 5.48 1.59
N GLU A 27 14.97 5.05 0.41
CA GLU A 27 15.10 5.82 -0.81
C GLU A 27 13.93 6.79 -1.05
N GLY A 28 12.93 6.78 -0.17
CA GLY A 28 11.79 7.70 -0.27
C GLY A 28 10.97 7.50 -1.53
N VAL A 29 10.65 6.26 -1.87
CA VAL A 29 9.83 5.95 -3.05
C VAL A 29 8.47 6.63 -2.94
N GLN A 30 8.11 7.41 -3.95
CA GLN A 30 6.86 8.17 -3.99
C GLN A 30 5.70 7.33 -4.53
N GLU A 31 4.49 7.68 -4.09
CA GLU A 31 3.27 7.12 -4.67
C GLU A 31 3.17 7.43 -6.16
N THR A 32 2.50 6.52 -6.88
CA THR A 32 2.18 6.69 -8.31
C THR A 32 0.74 6.28 -8.54
N ALA A 33 0.27 6.32 -9.78
CA ALA A 33 -1.06 5.82 -10.13
C ALA A 33 -1.24 4.33 -9.82
N SER A 34 -0.13 3.59 -9.68
CA SER A 34 -0.14 2.15 -9.41
C SER A 34 0.45 1.77 -8.05
N LEU A 35 0.77 2.74 -7.19
CA LEU A 35 1.35 2.50 -5.87
C LEU A 35 0.81 3.51 -4.85
N ASP A 36 0.18 3.01 -3.80
CA ASP A 36 -0.37 3.81 -2.71
C ASP A 36 0.18 3.33 -1.38
N TRP A 37 0.72 4.26 -0.59
CA TRP A 37 1.22 3.99 0.77
C TRP A 37 0.15 4.34 1.79
N LYS A 38 -0.16 3.41 2.71
CA LYS A 38 -1.09 3.67 3.81
C LYS A 38 -0.42 3.33 5.14
N SER A 39 -0.46 4.28 6.07
CA SER A 39 0.15 4.10 7.38
C SER A 39 -0.61 3.11 8.26
N GLU A 40 -1.93 3.02 8.07
CA GLU A 40 -2.78 2.16 8.86
C GLU A 40 -3.75 1.41 7.97
N PHE A 41 -4.19 0.25 8.46
CA PHE A 41 -5.24 -0.50 7.82
C PHE A 41 -6.59 0.20 8.03
N TYR A 42 -7.61 -0.19 7.27
CA TYR A 42 -8.95 0.39 7.44
C TYR A 42 -9.47 0.12 8.85
N ASN A 43 -10.06 1.13 9.47
CA ASN A 43 -10.63 0.99 10.81
C ASN A 43 -12.06 0.47 10.71
N PHE A 44 -12.26 -0.82 10.93
CA PHE A 44 -13.55 -1.50 10.80
C PHE A 44 -14.59 -1.02 11.81
N ARG A 45 -14.18 -0.28 12.83
CA ARG A 45 -15.10 0.32 13.81
C ARG A 45 -15.62 1.68 13.37
N LYS A 46 -14.97 2.27 12.36
CA LYS A 46 -15.36 3.58 11.85
C LYS A 46 -16.41 3.41 10.76
N PRO A 47 -17.59 4.08 10.89
CA PRO A 47 -18.59 4.06 9.81
C PRO A 47 -18.01 4.55 8.49
N GLY A 48 -18.32 3.87 7.40
CA GLY A 48 -17.84 4.24 6.06
C GLY A 48 -16.51 3.65 5.65
N TRP A 49 -15.89 2.79 6.47
CA TRP A 49 -14.60 2.18 6.13
C TRP A 49 -14.68 1.35 4.82
N ASP A 50 -15.79 0.68 4.61
CA ASP A 50 -16.01 -0.15 3.42
C ASP A 50 -16.14 0.70 2.16
N ASP A 51 -16.77 1.86 2.24
CA ASP A 51 -16.84 2.80 1.12
C ASP A 51 -15.46 3.35 0.78
N GLU A 52 -14.65 3.67 1.81
CA GLU A 52 -13.29 4.12 1.62
C GLU A 52 -12.43 3.04 0.95
N ALA A 53 -12.51 1.80 1.44
CA ALA A 53 -11.78 0.68 0.84
C ALA A 53 -12.19 0.44 -0.61
N ALA A 54 -13.49 0.42 -0.88
CA ALA A 54 -14.01 0.23 -2.24
C ALA A 54 -13.57 1.35 -3.18
N LYS A 55 -13.55 2.58 -2.70
CA LYS A 55 -13.10 3.74 -3.48
C LYS A 55 -11.62 3.64 -3.83
N ASP A 56 -10.78 3.24 -2.88
CA ASP A 56 -9.35 3.07 -3.11
C ASP A 56 -9.08 1.96 -4.13
N ILE A 57 -9.79 0.84 -4.01
CA ILE A 57 -9.68 -0.29 -4.94
C ILE A 57 -10.15 0.11 -6.34
N ALA A 58 -11.27 0.83 -6.44
CA ALA A 58 -11.80 1.28 -7.72
C ALA A 58 -10.84 2.26 -8.40
N ALA A 59 -10.27 3.20 -7.66
CA ALA A 59 -9.30 4.15 -8.19
C ALA A 59 -8.07 3.43 -8.75
N MET A 60 -7.58 2.42 -8.03
CA MET A 60 -6.45 1.62 -8.45
C MET A 60 -6.78 0.80 -9.71
N ALA A 61 -7.96 0.19 -9.76
CA ALA A 61 -8.42 -0.57 -10.92
C ALA A 61 -8.54 0.32 -12.16
N ASN A 62 -9.07 1.54 -12.00
CA ASN A 62 -9.19 2.51 -13.09
C ASN A 62 -7.85 2.98 -13.63
N SER A 63 -6.79 2.87 -12.85
CA SER A 63 -5.43 3.18 -13.26
C SER A 63 -4.69 2.00 -13.89
N GLY A 64 -5.40 0.90 -14.18
CA GLY A 64 -4.80 -0.29 -14.77
C GLY A 64 -4.29 -1.32 -13.76
N GLY A 65 -4.70 -1.18 -12.49
CA GLY A 65 -4.23 -2.03 -11.39
C GLY A 65 -3.06 -1.41 -10.66
N GLY A 66 -2.62 -2.06 -9.59
CA GLY A 66 -1.51 -1.56 -8.80
C GLY A 66 -1.45 -2.18 -7.42
N TRP A 67 -0.78 -1.50 -6.51
CA TRP A 67 -0.50 -1.98 -5.17
C TRP A 67 -0.87 -0.94 -4.13
N ILE A 68 -1.56 -1.39 -3.11
CA ILE A 68 -1.80 -0.62 -1.88
C ILE A 68 -0.99 -1.31 -0.79
N VAL A 69 -0.02 -0.60 -0.23
CA VAL A 69 0.90 -1.16 0.76
C VAL A 69 0.60 -0.50 2.11
N PHE A 70 0.17 -1.32 3.07
CA PHE A 70 -0.15 -0.86 4.41
C PHE A 70 1.07 -0.94 5.32
N GLY A 71 1.12 -0.03 6.29
CA GLY A 71 2.21 -0.01 7.26
C GLY A 71 3.37 0.88 6.87
N ILE A 72 3.18 1.76 5.91
CA ILE A 72 4.19 2.73 5.48
C ILE A 72 3.64 4.14 5.69
N VAL A 73 4.33 4.93 6.48
CA VAL A 73 4.02 6.36 6.65
C VAL A 73 4.57 7.12 5.45
N GLU A 74 3.74 7.91 4.79
CA GLU A 74 4.17 8.77 3.70
C GLU A 74 4.42 10.19 4.19
N GLU A 75 5.32 10.88 3.51
CA GLU A 75 5.48 12.32 3.70
C GLU A 75 4.36 13.04 2.95
N LYS A 76 3.64 13.95 3.62
CA LYS A 76 2.43 14.56 3.09
C LYS A 76 2.66 15.38 1.82
N GLU A 77 3.79 16.07 1.73
CA GLU A 77 4.05 16.97 0.60
C GLU A 77 4.52 16.24 -0.66
N THR A 78 5.28 15.17 -0.49
CA THR A 78 5.90 14.46 -1.61
C THR A 78 5.28 13.11 -1.89
N SER A 79 4.46 12.58 -0.97
CA SER A 79 3.93 11.21 -1.00
C SER A 79 5.03 10.14 -1.02
N ALA A 80 6.20 10.48 -0.50
CA ALA A 80 7.33 9.56 -0.40
C ALA A 80 7.19 8.67 0.82
N ALA A 81 7.55 7.40 0.70
CA ALA A 81 7.66 6.50 1.84
C ALA A 81 8.71 7.05 2.80
N SER A 82 8.34 7.27 4.07
CA SER A 82 9.23 7.88 5.06
C SER A 82 9.53 7.01 6.27
N GLN A 83 8.62 6.10 6.62
CA GLN A 83 8.78 5.27 7.81
C GLN A 83 8.03 3.96 7.66
N PHE A 84 8.67 2.88 8.09
CA PHE A 84 8.03 1.57 8.20
C PHE A 84 7.27 1.51 9.53
N LYS A 85 5.96 1.22 9.46
CA LYS A 85 5.10 1.09 10.63
C LYS A 85 4.36 -0.24 10.56
N PRO A 86 4.87 -1.31 11.19
CA PRO A 86 4.25 -2.63 11.10
C PRO A 86 2.79 -2.61 11.54
N ILE A 87 1.95 -3.34 10.81
CA ILE A 87 0.53 -3.49 11.11
C ILE A 87 0.27 -4.87 11.66
N HIS A 88 -0.52 -4.93 12.73
CA HIS A 88 -1.00 -6.19 13.28
C HIS A 88 -2.20 -6.66 12.46
N TRP A 89 -2.09 -7.86 11.89
CA TRP A 89 -3.09 -8.41 10.97
C TRP A 89 -3.76 -9.64 11.59
N ASN A 90 -5.08 -9.76 11.41
CA ASN A 90 -5.80 -10.96 11.84
C ASN A 90 -6.76 -11.45 10.74
N SER A 91 -7.22 -12.69 10.88
CA SER A 91 -8.03 -13.34 9.86
C SER A 91 -9.41 -12.70 9.66
N ASP A 92 -9.99 -12.12 10.71
CA ASP A 92 -11.28 -11.43 10.60
C ASP A 92 -11.18 -10.17 9.74
N GLU A 93 -10.11 -9.40 9.93
CA GLU A 93 -9.84 -8.21 9.11
C GLU A 93 -9.61 -8.60 7.66
N GLN A 94 -8.87 -9.66 7.42
CA GLN A 94 -8.62 -10.18 6.07
C GLN A 94 -9.92 -10.57 5.37
N GLN A 95 -10.82 -11.26 6.07
CA GLN A 95 -12.10 -11.65 5.49
C GLN A 95 -12.99 -10.46 5.15
N ARG A 96 -12.97 -9.42 5.99
CA ARG A 96 -13.73 -8.20 5.73
C ARG A 96 -13.25 -7.50 4.48
N ILE A 97 -11.95 -7.42 4.27
CA ILE A 97 -11.36 -6.82 3.07
C ILE A 97 -11.72 -7.63 1.82
N LEU A 98 -11.61 -8.94 1.87
CA LEU A 98 -11.96 -9.81 0.75
C LEU A 98 -13.45 -9.68 0.35
N ARG A 99 -14.32 -9.46 1.32
CA ARG A 99 -15.74 -9.23 1.05
C ARG A 99 -16.02 -7.86 0.44
N THR A 100 -15.21 -6.88 0.75
CA THR A 100 -15.33 -5.52 0.21
C THR A 100 -14.80 -5.43 -1.22
N ALA A 101 -13.73 -6.14 -1.50
CA ALA A 101 -13.12 -6.15 -2.81
C ALA A 101 -13.98 -6.89 -3.84
#